data_cd5350f33f5a911d3421997efa9ef939
#
_entry.id   cd5350f33f5a911d3421997efa9ef939
#
_cell.length_a   1.000
_cell.length_b   1.000
_cell.length_c   1.000
_cell.angle_alpha   90.00
_cell.angle_beta   90.00
_cell.angle_gamma   90.00
#
_symmetry.space_group_name_H-M   'P 1'
#
loop_
_entity.id
_entity.type
_entity.pdbx_description
1 polymer ?
#
loop_
_entity_poly.entity_id
_entity_poly.type
_entity_poly.pdbx_seq_one_letter_code
_entity_poly.pdbx_strand_id
1 'polypeptide(L)'
;MNAKHVELSQRLEQFQMDAPEASLPFSARLARENNWTPCFTQRVITEYKRFAFLAVMAGHPVSPSEDVDQAWHLHLTYSENYWKVFCPQILGKPLHHLLDQIL
;
A
#
# COMPACT_ATOMS: atom_id res chain seq x y z
N MET A 1 -8.72 -19.06 8.47
CA MET A 1 -7.56 -18.42 7.82
C MET A 1 -6.31 -19.20 8.18
N ASN A 2 -5.45 -19.53 7.22
CA ASN A 2 -4.25 -20.31 7.55
C ASN A 2 -3.15 -19.40 8.13
N ALA A 3 -2.06 -20.04 8.61
CA ALA A 3 -0.98 -19.33 9.28
C ALA A 3 -0.31 -18.27 8.36
N LYS A 4 -0.17 -18.58 7.07
CA LYS A 4 0.44 -17.64 6.12
C LYS A 4 -0.41 -16.38 5.95
N HIS A 5 -1.74 -16.53 5.93
CA HIS A 5 -2.65 -15.40 5.83
C HIS A 5 -2.58 -14.52 7.07
N VAL A 6 -2.51 -15.14 8.24
CA VAL A 6 -2.39 -14.40 9.50
C VAL A 6 -1.07 -13.64 9.56
N GLU A 7 0.02 -14.29 9.17
CA GLU A 7 1.35 -13.65 9.17
C GLU A 7 1.39 -12.45 8.20
N LEU A 8 0.85 -12.60 6.99
CA LEU A 8 0.80 -11.51 6.03
C LEU A 8 -0.03 -10.35 6.56
N SER A 9 -1.20 -10.66 7.12
CA SER A 9 -2.08 -9.64 7.69
C SER A 9 -1.38 -8.87 8.80
N GLN A 10 -0.65 -9.58 9.68
CA GLN A 10 0.09 -8.95 10.77
C GLN A 10 1.22 -8.07 10.26
N ARG A 11 1.99 -8.54 9.27
CA ARG A 11 3.06 -7.74 8.69
C ARG A 11 2.53 -6.45 8.08
N LEU A 12 1.41 -6.53 7.36
CA LEU A 12 0.78 -5.35 6.76
C LEU A 12 0.27 -4.39 7.82
N GLU A 13 -0.38 -4.92 8.86
CA GLU A 13 -0.91 -4.09 9.94
C GLU A 13 0.20 -3.33 10.66
N GLN A 14 1.35 -3.97 10.86
CA GLN A 14 2.49 -3.38 11.55
C GLN A 14 3.35 -2.49 10.66
N PHE A 15 3.21 -2.60 9.34
CA PHE A 15 4.02 -1.81 8.41
C PHE A 15 3.66 -0.33 8.51
N GLN A 16 4.68 0.49 8.74
CA GLN A 16 4.51 1.94 8.85
C GLN A 16 4.83 2.61 7.53
N MET A 17 3.83 3.25 6.94
CA MET A 17 4.00 3.99 5.69
C MET A 17 4.83 5.25 5.91
N ASP A 18 4.76 5.85 7.09
CA ASP A 18 5.42 7.10 7.40
C ASP A 18 6.80 6.84 8.00
N ALA A 19 7.83 7.44 7.41
CA ALA A 19 9.17 7.42 8.00
C ALA A 19 9.23 8.41 9.15
N PRO A 20 9.73 8.01 10.35
CA PRO A 20 9.71 8.90 11.52
C PRO A 20 10.46 10.21 11.35
N GLU A 21 11.55 10.22 10.57
CA GLU A 21 12.36 11.43 10.36
C GLU A 21 11.95 12.24 9.12
N ALA A 22 10.92 11.81 8.39
CA ALA A 22 10.51 12.53 7.18
C ALA A 22 9.87 13.88 7.54
N SER A 23 10.31 14.96 6.90
CA SER A 23 9.71 16.27 7.09
C SER A 23 8.29 16.33 6.53
N LEU A 24 8.02 15.54 5.47
CA LEU A 24 6.69 15.38 4.92
C LEU A 24 6.41 13.87 4.80
N PRO A 25 5.82 13.25 5.82
CA PRO A 25 5.53 11.82 5.78
C PRO A 25 4.58 11.45 4.65
N PHE A 26 4.59 10.18 4.28
CA PHE A 26 3.73 9.64 3.22
C PHE A 26 2.26 10.05 3.42
N SER A 27 1.73 9.88 4.62
CA SER A 27 0.32 10.18 4.90
C SER A 27 0.01 11.67 4.71
N ALA A 28 0.92 12.55 5.13
CA ALA A 28 0.74 13.99 4.96
C ALA A 28 0.79 14.39 3.49
N ARG A 29 1.69 13.78 2.72
CA ARG A 29 1.78 14.03 1.29
C ARG A 29 0.54 13.53 0.56
N LEU A 30 0.09 12.33 0.89
CA LEU A 30 -1.12 11.76 0.30
C LEU A 30 -2.33 12.65 0.55
N ALA A 31 -2.50 13.11 1.80
CA ALA A 31 -3.58 14.00 2.16
C ALA A 31 -3.52 15.31 1.36
N ARG A 32 -2.34 15.90 1.27
CA ARG A 32 -2.14 17.18 0.58
C ARG A 32 -2.44 17.07 -0.92
N GLU A 33 -1.92 16.02 -1.57
CA GLU A 33 -2.09 15.86 -3.01
C GLU A 33 -3.54 15.59 -3.41
N ASN A 34 -4.32 15.02 -2.50
CA ASN A 34 -5.72 14.67 -2.77
C ASN A 34 -6.73 15.57 -2.06
N ASN A 35 -6.24 16.52 -1.28
CA ASN A 35 -7.09 17.41 -0.49
C ASN A 35 -7.99 16.63 0.47
N TRP A 36 -7.41 15.67 1.16
CA TRP A 36 -8.12 14.82 2.14
C TRP A 36 -7.80 15.27 3.55
N THR A 37 -8.73 15.01 4.47
CA THR A 37 -8.47 15.18 5.90
C THR A 37 -7.50 14.10 6.38
N PRO A 38 -6.77 14.35 7.49
CA PRO A 38 -5.91 13.31 8.05
C PRO A 38 -6.66 12.03 8.41
N CYS A 39 -7.87 12.15 8.94
CA CYS A 39 -8.68 11.00 9.32
C CYS A 39 -9.07 10.16 8.09
N PHE A 40 -9.54 10.81 7.03
CA PHE A 40 -9.89 10.11 5.79
C PHE A 40 -8.65 9.44 5.19
N THR A 41 -7.51 10.12 5.21
CA THR A 41 -6.26 9.59 4.68
C THR A 41 -5.85 8.31 5.40
N GLN A 42 -5.97 8.27 6.73
CA GLN A 42 -5.65 7.06 7.49
C GLN A 42 -6.58 5.89 7.12
N ARG A 43 -7.85 6.18 6.87
CA ARG A 43 -8.79 5.14 6.40
C ARG A 43 -8.36 4.59 5.05
N VAL A 44 -7.95 5.47 4.14
CA VAL A 44 -7.51 5.04 2.81
C VAL A 44 -6.24 4.19 2.92
N ILE A 45 -5.29 4.57 3.77
CA ILE A 45 -4.08 3.79 3.98
C ILE A 45 -4.43 2.40 4.52
N THR A 46 -5.34 2.31 5.47
CA THR A 46 -5.82 1.01 5.99
C THR A 46 -6.44 0.17 4.87
N GLU A 47 -7.27 0.79 4.04
CA GLU A 47 -7.90 0.10 2.92
C GLU A 47 -6.87 -0.31 1.85
N TYR A 48 -5.83 0.49 1.64
CA TYR A 48 -4.74 0.14 0.74
C TYR A 48 -4.04 -1.14 1.21
N LYS A 49 -3.76 -1.25 2.51
CA LYS A 49 -3.15 -2.46 3.06
C LYS A 49 -4.05 -3.68 2.89
N ARG A 50 -5.35 -3.52 3.08
CA ARG A 50 -6.33 -4.58 2.86
C ARG A 50 -6.38 -4.98 1.39
N PHE A 51 -6.34 -4.00 0.50
CA PHE A 51 -6.28 -4.26 -0.93
C PHE A 51 -5.04 -5.07 -1.29
N ALA A 52 -3.87 -4.69 -0.76
CA ALA A 52 -2.63 -5.39 -1.03
C ALA A 52 -2.70 -6.85 -0.54
N PHE A 53 -3.30 -7.07 0.62
CA PHE A 53 -3.53 -8.42 1.14
C PHE A 53 -4.37 -9.25 0.16
N LEU A 54 -5.49 -8.69 -0.29
CA LEU A 54 -6.38 -9.37 -1.23
C LEU A 54 -5.69 -9.63 -2.56
N ALA A 55 -4.93 -8.66 -3.05
CA ALA A 55 -4.22 -8.81 -4.32
C ALA A 55 -3.22 -9.97 -4.28
N VAL A 56 -2.56 -10.16 -3.13
CA VAL A 56 -1.61 -11.26 -2.96
C VAL A 56 -2.32 -12.61 -2.83
N MET A 57 -3.47 -12.64 -2.15
CA MET A 57 -4.17 -13.88 -1.79
C MET A 57 -5.17 -14.35 -2.84
N ALA A 58 -5.66 -13.46 -3.69
CA ALA A 58 -6.81 -13.77 -4.55
C ALA A 58 -6.50 -14.78 -5.67
N GLY A 59 -5.27 -14.87 -6.12
CA GLY A 59 -4.92 -15.76 -7.24
C GLY A 59 -5.45 -15.26 -8.58
N HIS A 60 -6.01 -14.06 -8.63
CA HIS A 60 -6.49 -13.39 -9.84
C HIS A 60 -6.37 -11.88 -9.64
N PRO A 61 -6.37 -11.08 -10.72
CA PRO A 61 -6.30 -9.63 -10.56
C PRO A 61 -7.49 -9.09 -9.78
N VAL A 62 -7.23 -8.10 -8.91
CA VAL A 62 -8.26 -7.35 -8.20
C VAL A 62 -8.05 -5.88 -8.47
N SER A 63 -9.13 -5.11 -8.49
CA SER A 63 -9.07 -3.68 -8.79
C SER A 63 -9.29 -2.87 -7.52
N PRO A 64 -8.47 -1.85 -7.27
CA PRO A 64 -8.67 -0.97 -6.12
C PRO A 64 -9.77 0.05 -6.40
N SER A 65 -10.31 0.65 -5.33
CA SER A 65 -11.12 1.86 -5.47
C SER A 65 -10.23 3.02 -5.94
N GLU A 66 -10.84 4.10 -6.40
CA GLU A 66 -10.09 5.29 -6.83
C GLU A 66 -9.20 5.83 -5.71
N ASP A 67 -9.73 5.88 -4.49
CA ASP A 67 -8.99 6.41 -3.35
C ASP A 67 -7.80 5.54 -2.99
N VAL A 68 -8.00 4.22 -2.97
CA VAL A 68 -6.91 3.26 -2.73
C VAL A 68 -5.88 3.35 -3.84
N ASP A 69 -6.32 3.53 -5.09
CA ASP A 69 -5.42 3.65 -6.22
C ASP A 69 -4.51 4.88 -6.10
N GLN A 70 -5.02 5.99 -5.54
CA GLN A 70 -4.19 7.16 -5.27
C GLN A 70 -3.08 6.84 -4.27
N ALA A 71 -3.39 6.09 -3.22
CA ALA A 71 -2.38 5.67 -2.25
C ALA A 71 -1.35 4.74 -2.91
N TRP A 72 -1.80 3.82 -3.72
CA TRP A 72 -0.92 2.88 -4.42
C TRP A 72 0.02 3.62 -5.38
N HIS A 73 -0.52 4.54 -6.20
CA HIS A 73 0.29 5.35 -7.12
C HIS A 73 1.37 6.13 -6.38
N LEU A 74 1.00 6.77 -5.28
CA LEU A 74 1.99 7.52 -4.51
C LEU A 74 3.06 6.59 -3.92
N HIS A 75 2.65 5.44 -3.40
CA HIS A 75 3.60 4.47 -2.85
C HIS A 75 4.60 3.98 -3.91
N LEU A 76 4.12 3.78 -5.13
CA LEU A 76 5.00 3.38 -6.24
C LEU A 76 6.08 4.42 -6.54
N THR A 77 5.81 5.70 -6.29
CA THR A 77 6.84 6.74 -6.46
C THR A 77 7.95 6.66 -5.40
N TYR A 78 7.67 6.00 -4.27
CA TYR A 78 8.69 5.69 -3.26
C TYR A 78 9.31 4.35 -3.64
N SER A 79 10.00 4.32 -4.79
CA SER A 79 10.39 3.07 -5.43
C SER A 79 11.30 2.18 -4.57
N GLU A 80 12.22 2.78 -3.80
CA GLU A 80 13.06 2.01 -2.88
C GLU A 80 12.21 1.29 -1.84
N ASN A 81 11.28 2.01 -1.19
CA ASN A 81 10.42 1.41 -0.19
C ASN A 81 9.51 0.36 -0.83
N TYR A 82 8.87 0.70 -1.95
CA TYR A 82 7.90 -0.19 -2.59
C TYR A 82 8.54 -1.50 -3.07
N TRP A 83 9.61 -1.41 -3.83
CA TRP A 83 10.19 -2.58 -4.50
C TRP A 83 11.19 -3.36 -3.65
N LYS A 84 11.84 -2.71 -2.68
CA LYS A 84 12.86 -3.36 -1.85
C LYS A 84 12.39 -3.72 -0.44
N VAL A 85 11.34 -3.07 0.05
CA VAL A 85 10.82 -3.33 1.40
C VAL A 85 9.41 -3.90 1.32
N PHE A 86 8.47 -3.13 0.78
CA PHE A 86 7.05 -3.49 0.82
C PHE A 86 6.76 -4.81 0.11
N CYS A 87 7.20 -4.95 -1.14
CA CYS A 87 6.93 -6.16 -1.91
C CYS A 87 7.67 -7.38 -1.35
N PRO A 88 9.02 -7.36 -1.21
CA PRO A 88 9.72 -8.58 -0.80
C PRO A 88 9.58 -8.90 0.69
N GLN A 89 9.57 -7.89 1.56
CA GLN A 89 9.61 -8.13 3.00
C GLN A 89 8.23 -8.20 3.64
N ILE A 90 7.28 -7.45 3.13
CA ILE A 90 5.93 -7.39 3.70
C ILE A 90 4.99 -8.31 2.93
N LEU A 91 4.88 -8.13 1.61
CA LEU A 91 3.96 -8.93 0.80
C LEU A 91 4.51 -10.32 0.47
N GLY A 92 5.82 -10.45 0.32
CA GLY A 92 6.46 -11.70 -0.05
C GLY A 92 6.48 -11.96 -1.55
N LYS A 93 6.01 -11.01 -2.35
CA LYS A 93 6.08 -11.09 -3.81
C LYS A 93 5.84 -9.71 -4.43
N PRO A 94 6.26 -9.52 -5.70
CA PRO A 94 6.01 -8.24 -6.37
C PRO A 94 4.51 -8.04 -6.62
N LEU A 95 4.08 -6.78 -6.51
CA LEU A 95 2.72 -6.39 -6.83
C LEU A 95 2.80 -5.27 -7.86
N HIS A 96 2.56 -5.60 -9.12
CA HIS A 96 2.62 -4.65 -10.22
C HIS A 96 1.28 -3.95 -10.41
N HIS A 97 1.32 -2.64 -10.59
CA HIS A 97 0.14 -1.87 -10.97
C HIS A 97 -0.20 -2.19 -12.43
N LEU A 98 -1.48 -2.33 -12.74
CA LEU A 98 -1.90 -2.72 -14.08
C LEU A 98 -1.39 -1.76 -15.16
N LEU A 99 -1.41 -0.47 -14.87
CA LEU A 99 -0.92 0.54 -15.82
C LEU A 99 0.58 0.40 -16.09
N ASP A 100 1.36 -0.05 -15.11
CA ASP A 100 2.78 -0.28 -15.28
C ASP A 100 3.06 -1.41 -16.26
N GLN A 101 2.16 -2.37 -16.32
CA GLN A 101 2.31 -3.52 -17.21
C GLN A 101 1.96 -3.19 -18.67
N ILE A 102 1.15 -2.17 -18.87
CA ILE A 102 0.76 -1.73 -20.22
C ILE A 102 1.85 -0.87 -20.85
N LEU A 103 2.55 -0.12 -20.04
CA LEU A 103 3.63 0.76 -20.48
C LEU A 103 4.94 0.00 -20.63
#